data_1c23a5d8ab9029b82b0f1d652eb3e29e
#
_entry.id   1c23a5d8ab9029b82b0f1d652eb3e29e
#
_cell.length_a   1.000
_cell.length_b   1.000
_cell.length_c   1.000
_cell.angle_alpha   90.00
_cell.angle_beta   90.00
_cell.angle_gamma   90.00
#
_symmetry.space_group_name_H-M   'P 1'
#
loop_
_entity.id
_entity.type
_entity.pdbx_description
1 polymer ?
#
loop_
_entity_poly.entity_id
_entity_poly.type
_entity_poly.pdbx_seq_one_letter_code
_entity_poly.pdbx_strand_id
1 'polypeptide(L)'
;MTGNNKLINFRAMLANWFKVHVLGDDPTGKKFSTVDLTNKILESYGMYQIFKYNMFNVKRSLYYNDGPSVSFALEIIPQTGSNEDFVSRIVSIISSFPAETGIQILNFGNTIFEDDLQEYLDLRVAEYQNGKVSDFAIEFAKNRIKHIQSRKGRPQFGRDSYYVIKKPKIILSVTRSGSYKDPQLIKQMEELLHQTSAQLQQAKLPNIVLTPMLLLKIIKPMLDPESLFRTVPPEHEFQVSRSYYSEDYNRLESIKSQLTPRGHSATVGVSEIVFGQPIIDKTKGTNRSVRVYDSEWIEEDDDEDLEEDNRIAFRGFGVMRYPKFKHLYEMGNVIGDFFENSLQYPCPYIISMGIHILDKTSSETKARIKQARSTQNAESKMAKWQPEYAEIARDWNAITYHLHKGGGMCELYHTIGIFAPRSQLDSYSANVDNLWKSNGFSVMPLSCLQLPLLYSSMPMILTKKARDDLKKLKLITTKTTINAVDMMPILSEWQGFGKPVIMVFGRRGTPCFFDLFSNKQGNYNFYICGTSGAG
;
A
#
# COMPACT_ATOMS: atom_id res chain seq x y z
N MET A 1 10.58 -27.17 22.27
CA MET A 1 11.06 -27.95 21.10
C MET A 1 9.97 -28.29 20.05
N THR A 2 8.71 -27.93 20.27
CA THR A 2 7.58 -28.26 19.36
C THR A 2 7.29 -27.24 18.26
N GLY A 3 7.84 -26.03 18.32
CA GLY A 3 7.60 -24.98 17.32
C GLY A 3 8.40 -25.13 16.01
N ASN A 4 9.61 -25.66 16.08
CA ASN A 4 10.48 -25.80 14.88
C ASN A 4 9.99 -26.86 13.89
N ASN A 5 9.36 -27.93 14.36
CA ASN A 5 8.85 -28.98 13.47
C ASN A 5 7.64 -28.53 12.66
N LYS A 6 6.80 -27.63 13.18
CA LYS A 6 5.63 -27.10 12.43
C LYS A 6 6.06 -26.15 11.30
N LEU A 7 7.09 -25.34 11.52
CA LEU A 7 7.64 -24.42 10.49
C LEU A 7 8.37 -25.18 9.36
N ILE A 8 9.06 -26.27 9.70
CA ILE A 8 9.73 -27.14 8.73
C ILE A 8 8.67 -27.85 7.87
N ASN A 9 7.59 -28.33 8.47
CA ASN A 9 6.47 -28.95 7.76
C ASN A 9 5.74 -27.97 6.85
N PHE A 10 5.55 -26.72 7.27
CA PHE A 10 4.93 -25.68 6.44
C PHE A 10 5.78 -25.33 5.20
N ARG A 11 7.11 -25.25 5.36
CA ARG A 11 8.04 -25.02 4.23
C ARG A 11 8.08 -26.20 3.26
N ALA A 12 8.07 -27.43 3.80
CA ALA A 12 8.03 -28.64 2.99
C ALA A 12 6.68 -28.77 2.25
N MET A 13 5.59 -28.37 2.89
CA MET A 13 4.25 -28.39 2.32
C MET A 13 4.07 -27.34 1.22
N LEU A 14 4.61 -26.12 1.40
CA LEU A 14 4.65 -25.08 0.35
C LEU A 14 5.56 -25.47 -0.81
N ALA A 15 6.69 -26.12 -0.54
CA ALA A 15 7.60 -26.60 -1.59
C ALA A 15 6.99 -27.79 -2.36
N ASN A 16 6.31 -28.71 -1.69
CA ASN A 16 5.55 -29.79 -2.33
C ASN A 16 4.33 -29.24 -3.09
N TRP A 17 3.63 -28.26 -2.54
CA TRP A 17 2.54 -27.57 -3.22
C TRP A 17 3.00 -26.96 -4.55
N PHE A 18 4.14 -26.27 -4.54
CA PHE A 18 4.72 -25.68 -5.76
C PHE A 18 5.12 -26.75 -6.79
N LYS A 19 5.67 -27.88 -6.33
CA LYS A 19 6.01 -29.02 -7.20
C LYS A 19 4.77 -29.64 -7.84
N VAL A 20 3.72 -29.87 -7.06
CA VAL A 20 2.50 -30.55 -7.50
C VAL A 20 1.66 -29.70 -8.44
N HIS A 21 1.55 -28.38 -8.20
CA HIS A 21 0.58 -27.51 -8.88
C HIS A 21 1.18 -26.66 -10.00
N VAL A 22 2.47 -26.38 -9.96
CA VAL A 22 3.16 -25.61 -11.00
C VAL A 22 3.94 -26.52 -11.95
N LEU A 23 4.42 -27.68 -11.45
CA LEU A 23 5.20 -28.65 -12.23
C LEU A 23 4.41 -29.91 -12.64
N GLY A 24 3.18 -30.10 -12.17
CA GLY A 24 2.31 -31.21 -12.61
C GLY A 24 2.58 -32.57 -11.99
N ASP A 25 3.44 -32.68 -10.98
CA ASP A 25 3.79 -33.95 -10.32
C ASP A 25 2.90 -34.21 -9.10
N ASP A 26 1.77 -34.92 -9.29
CA ASP A 26 0.94 -35.40 -8.19
C ASP A 26 1.05 -36.94 -8.02
N PRO A 27 1.64 -37.40 -6.91
CA PRO A 27 1.72 -38.82 -6.63
C PRO A 27 0.41 -39.45 -6.12
N THR A 28 -0.64 -38.69 -5.81
CA THR A 28 -1.86 -39.22 -5.17
C THR A 28 -3.14 -39.13 -6.02
N GLY A 29 -3.09 -38.55 -7.21
CA GLY A 29 -4.22 -38.48 -8.17
C GLY A 29 -5.45 -37.64 -7.73
N LYS A 30 -5.41 -36.96 -6.58
CA LYS A 30 -6.47 -36.05 -6.13
C LYS A 30 -6.17 -34.63 -6.56
N LYS A 31 -6.93 -34.13 -7.52
CA LYS A 31 -6.91 -32.72 -7.94
C LYS A 31 -7.53 -31.84 -6.84
N PHE A 32 -6.71 -31.37 -5.90
CA PHE A 32 -7.11 -30.21 -5.07
C PHE A 32 -6.85 -28.95 -5.86
N SER A 33 -7.82 -28.02 -5.87
CA SER A 33 -7.54 -26.70 -6.44
C SER A 33 -6.53 -25.96 -5.57
N THR A 34 -5.71 -25.11 -6.17
CA THR A 34 -4.74 -24.24 -5.48
C THR A 34 -5.42 -23.45 -4.36
N VAL A 35 -6.66 -23.04 -4.60
CA VAL A 35 -7.52 -22.27 -3.69
C VAL A 35 -7.89 -23.07 -2.46
N ASP A 36 -8.33 -24.34 -2.63
CA ASP A 36 -8.75 -25.20 -1.51
C ASP A 36 -7.58 -25.50 -0.57
N LEU A 37 -6.39 -25.73 -1.11
CA LEU A 37 -5.21 -25.96 -0.30
C LEU A 37 -4.79 -24.70 0.46
N THR A 38 -4.85 -23.52 -0.17
CA THR A 38 -4.54 -22.26 0.47
C THR A 38 -5.51 -21.98 1.62
N ASN A 39 -6.81 -22.20 1.41
CA ASN A 39 -7.82 -22.01 2.45
C ASN A 39 -7.61 -22.97 3.62
N LYS A 40 -7.32 -24.25 3.38
CA LYS A 40 -6.99 -25.20 4.45
C LYS A 40 -5.77 -24.78 5.27
N ILE A 41 -4.75 -24.19 4.62
CA ILE A 41 -3.58 -23.66 5.31
C ILE A 41 -3.98 -22.46 6.18
N LEU A 42 -4.78 -21.54 5.66
CA LEU A 42 -5.25 -20.38 6.39
C LEU A 42 -6.14 -20.75 7.58
N GLU A 43 -7.04 -21.71 7.42
CA GLU A 43 -7.85 -22.26 8.50
C GLU A 43 -7.01 -22.88 9.60
N SER A 44 -5.95 -23.64 9.22
CA SER A 44 -5.11 -24.35 10.19
C SER A 44 -4.12 -23.45 10.93
N TYR A 45 -3.61 -22.39 10.29
CA TYR A 45 -2.51 -21.58 10.81
C TYR A 45 -2.85 -20.09 11.01
N GLY A 46 -3.94 -19.61 10.44
CA GLY A 46 -4.30 -18.20 10.43
C GLY A 46 -3.45 -17.36 9.45
N MET A 47 -4.05 -16.33 8.90
CA MET A 47 -3.43 -15.47 7.89
C MET A 47 -2.19 -14.73 8.39
N TYR A 48 -2.17 -14.37 9.68
CA TYR A 48 -1.06 -13.62 10.30
C TYR A 48 0.26 -14.38 10.35
N GLN A 49 0.23 -15.73 10.33
CA GLN A 49 1.45 -16.54 10.41
C GLN A 49 2.33 -16.50 9.16
N ILE A 50 1.79 -16.07 8.02
CA ILE A 50 2.59 -15.86 6.82
C ILE A 50 3.51 -14.64 6.94
N PHE A 51 3.18 -13.67 7.80
CA PHE A 51 3.97 -12.46 8.00
C PHE A 51 5.22 -12.74 8.83
N LYS A 52 6.27 -11.98 8.54
CA LYS A 52 7.59 -12.20 9.13
C LYS A 52 7.92 -11.28 10.30
N TYR A 53 7.04 -10.34 10.64
CA TYR A 53 7.29 -9.39 11.72
C TYR A 53 7.42 -10.09 13.06
N ASN A 54 8.59 -9.99 13.68
CA ASN A 54 8.83 -10.66 14.96
C ASN A 54 9.07 -9.65 16.09
N MET A 55 10.22 -8.99 16.10
CA MET A 55 10.62 -8.08 17.17
C MET A 55 11.05 -6.71 16.64
N PHE A 56 10.92 -5.69 17.47
CA PHE A 56 11.44 -4.36 17.23
C PHE A 56 12.44 -3.95 18.29
N ASN A 57 13.62 -3.56 17.86
CA ASN A 57 14.64 -3.03 18.76
C ASN A 57 14.46 -1.50 18.89
N VAL A 58 13.91 -1.07 20.02
CA VAL A 58 13.59 0.34 20.29
C VAL A 58 14.83 1.25 20.24
N LYS A 59 16.00 0.77 20.74
CA LYS A 59 17.22 1.58 20.79
C LYS A 59 17.80 1.86 19.41
N ARG A 60 17.65 0.90 18.49
CA ARG A 60 18.21 0.99 17.12
C ARG A 60 17.16 1.30 16.07
N SER A 61 15.87 1.30 16.45
CA SER A 61 14.74 1.50 15.53
C SER A 61 14.70 0.50 14.35
N LEU A 62 15.10 -0.75 14.62
CA LEU A 62 15.19 -1.82 13.63
C LEU A 62 14.22 -2.96 13.94
N TYR A 63 13.65 -3.54 12.89
CA TYR A 63 12.84 -4.75 12.94
C TYR A 63 13.71 -5.98 12.70
N TYR A 64 13.52 -6.99 13.51
CA TYR A 64 14.11 -8.31 13.35
C TYR A 64 13.01 -9.27 12.92
N ASN A 65 13.09 -9.78 11.70
CA ASN A 65 12.03 -10.55 11.09
C ASN A 65 12.34 -12.06 11.09
N ASP A 66 11.29 -12.87 11.09
CA ASP A 66 11.40 -14.31 10.84
C ASP A 66 11.89 -14.55 9.41
N GLY A 67 12.80 -15.52 9.24
CA GLY A 67 13.43 -15.79 7.95
C GLY A 67 14.56 -14.81 7.65
N PRO A 68 15.69 -14.96 8.29
CA PRO A 68 16.68 -14.02 8.76
C PRO A 68 16.77 -12.77 7.90
N SER A 69 16.14 -11.69 8.34
CA SER A 69 16.26 -10.36 7.74
C SER A 69 16.13 -9.27 8.79
N VAL A 70 16.83 -8.16 8.53
CA VAL A 70 16.77 -6.94 9.34
C VAL A 70 16.19 -5.83 8.47
N SER A 71 15.27 -5.07 9.03
CA SER A 71 14.53 -4.04 8.30
C SER A 71 14.32 -2.79 9.14
N PHE A 72 14.03 -1.69 8.45
CA PHE A 72 13.44 -0.50 9.04
C PHE A 72 12.34 0.05 8.12
N ALA A 73 11.48 0.86 8.67
CA ALA A 73 10.44 1.54 7.91
C ALA A 73 10.26 2.98 8.39
N LEU A 74 9.96 3.85 7.44
CA LEU A 74 9.71 5.28 7.63
C LEU A 74 8.32 5.62 7.08
N GLU A 75 7.50 6.30 7.85
CA GLU A 75 6.31 6.97 7.34
C GLU A 75 6.76 8.33 6.78
N ILE A 76 6.39 8.62 5.53
CA ILE A 76 6.81 9.82 4.80
C ILE A 76 5.58 10.72 4.63
N ILE A 77 5.75 12.02 4.91
CA ILE A 77 4.76 13.02 4.53
C ILE A 77 4.92 13.31 3.04
N PRO A 78 3.89 13.04 2.22
CA PRO A 78 4.00 13.15 0.77
C PRO A 78 4.14 14.59 0.30
N GLN A 79 4.77 14.76 -0.85
CA GLN A 79 4.75 15.99 -1.63
C GLN A 79 3.59 15.99 -2.62
N THR A 80 3.13 17.18 -3.00
CA THR A 80 2.04 17.36 -3.97
C THR A 80 2.51 17.30 -5.43
N GLY A 81 3.81 17.46 -5.67
CA GLY A 81 4.41 17.44 -6.98
C GLY A 81 5.91 17.18 -6.92
N SER A 82 6.55 17.11 -8.07
CA SER A 82 7.99 16.91 -8.18
C SER A 82 8.60 17.79 -9.26
N ASN A 83 9.88 18.10 -9.10
CA ASN A 83 10.73 18.75 -10.10
C ASN A 83 12.00 17.91 -10.33
N GLU A 84 12.82 18.29 -11.29
CA GLU A 84 14.05 17.57 -11.64
C GLU A 84 15.04 17.46 -10.47
N ASP A 85 15.18 18.51 -9.66
CA ASP A 85 16.05 18.49 -8.48
C ASP A 85 15.57 17.46 -7.45
N PHE A 86 14.26 17.39 -7.22
CA PHE A 86 13.67 16.41 -6.33
C PHE A 86 13.91 14.99 -6.84
N VAL A 87 13.65 14.72 -8.13
CA VAL A 87 13.90 13.42 -8.77
C VAL A 87 15.37 13.05 -8.64
N SER A 88 16.29 13.95 -8.96
CA SER A 88 17.74 13.72 -8.87
C SER A 88 18.18 13.34 -7.44
N ARG A 89 17.62 13.98 -6.42
CA ARG A 89 17.90 13.66 -5.02
C ARG A 89 17.38 12.26 -4.66
N ILE A 90 16.18 11.91 -5.06
CA ILE A 90 15.62 10.56 -4.80
C ILE A 90 16.43 9.49 -5.55
N VAL A 91 16.84 9.74 -6.81
CA VAL A 91 17.72 8.83 -7.56
C VAL A 91 19.04 8.62 -6.82
N SER A 92 19.64 9.69 -6.27
CA SER A 92 20.86 9.60 -5.48
C SER A 92 20.67 8.74 -4.23
N ILE A 93 19.55 8.91 -3.51
CA ILE A 93 19.20 8.11 -2.34
C ILE A 93 19.11 6.63 -2.73
N ILE A 94 18.32 6.31 -3.77
CA ILE A 94 18.10 4.92 -4.18
C ILE A 94 19.38 4.28 -4.71
N SER A 95 20.21 5.03 -5.43
CA SER A 95 21.48 4.52 -5.96
C SER A 95 22.57 4.34 -4.90
N SER A 96 22.41 4.93 -3.71
CA SER A 96 23.35 4.78 -2.59
C SER A 96 23.16 3.48 -1.79
N PHE A 97 22.04 2.80 -1.94
CA PHE A 97 21.79 1.55 -1.23
C PHE A 97 22.71 0.43 -1.71
N PRO A 98 23.23 -0.38 -0.79
CA PRO A 98 24.04 -1.56 -1.15
C PRO A 98 23.28 -2.54 -2.02
N ALA A 99 24.00 -3.31 -2.81
CA ALA A 99 23.43 -4.44 -3.56
C ALA A 99 22.68 -5.43 -2.63
N GLU A 100 21.73 -6.15 -3.19
CA GLU A 100 20.87 -7.11 -2.48
C GLU A 100 19.99 -6.47 -1.37
N THR A 101 19.77 -5.14 -1.44
CA THR A 101 18.82 -4.43 -0.58
C THR A 101 17.45 -4.38 -1.25
N GLY A 102 16.42 -4.78 -0.53
CA GLY A 102 15.02 -4.61 -0.92
C GLY A 102 14.46 -3.31 -0.34
N ILE A 103 13.88 -2.48 -1.19
CA ILE A 103 13.21 -1.23 -0.82
C ILE A 103 11.75 -1.38 -1.24
N GLN A 104 10.82 -1.04 -0.36
CA GLN A 104 9.40 -1.04 -0.70
C GLN A 104 8.79 0.31 -0.35
N ILE A 105 7.95 0.80 -1.26
CA ILE A 105 7.15 2.00 -1.07
C ILE A 105 5.70 1.57 -1.14
N LEU A 106 4.98 1.81 -0.06
CA LEU A 106 3.55 1.56 0.06
C LEU A 106 2.83 2.90 0.10
N ASN A 107 1.88 3.12 -0.79
CA ASN A 107 0.89 4.18 -0.72
C ASN A 107 -0.47 3.55 -0.42
N PHE A 108 -0.96 3.78 0.78
CA PHE A 108 -2.22 3.21 1.26
C PHE A 108 -3.25 4.32 1.40
N GLY A 109 -4.27 4.31 0.54
CA GLY A 109 -5.44 5.18 0.62
C GLY A 109 -6.34 4.74 1.78
N ASN A 110 -5.98 5.14 3.00
CA ASN A 110 -6.60 4.73 4.24
C ASN A 110 -7.79 5.63 4.59
N THR A 111 -8.86 5.05 5.08
CA THR A 111 -10.05 5.76 5.57
C THR A 111 -10.07 5.93 7.10
N ILE A 112 -9.03 5.44 7.78
CA ILE A 112 -8.86 5.56 9.23
C ILE A 112 -8.04 6.82 9.53
N PHE A 113 -8.71 7.88 9.95
CA PHE A 113 -8.13 9.16 10.38
C PHE A 113 -8.91 9.78 11.55
N GLU A 114 -9.49 8.92 12.37
CA GLU A 114 -10.29 9.29 13.54
C GLU A 114 -9.50 10.12 14.56
N ASP A 115 -8.19 9.89 14.66
CA ASP A 115 -7.29 10.70 15.52
C ASP A 115 -7.31 12.18 15.10
N ASP A 116 -7.26 12.45 13.79
CA ASP A 116 -7.32 13.82 13.26
C ASP A 116 -8.71 14.46 13.50
N LEU A 117 -9.78 13.66 13.39
CA LEU A 117 -11.15 14.13 13.67
C LEU A 117 -11.35 14.41 15.17
N GLN A 118 -10.73 13.58 16.03
CA GLN A 118 -10.76 13.80 17.47
C GLN A 118 -10.03 15.11 17.83
N GLU A 119 -8.84 15.33 17.30
CA GLU A 119 -8.08 16.56 17.53
C GLU A 119 -8.85 17.80 17.03
N TYR A 120 -9.55 17.67 15.88
CA TYR A 120 -10.43 18.71 15.36
C TYR A 120 -11.60 19.02 16.30
N LEU A 121 -12.19 18.01 16.94
CA LEU A 121 -13.27 18.18 17.93
C LEU A 121 -12.74 18.74 19.26
N ASP A 122 -11.63 18.20 19.77
CA ASP A 122 -11.02 18.60 21.05
C ASP A 122 -10.67 20.08 21.09
N LEU A 123 -10.18 20.61 19.97
CA LEU A 123 -9.88 22.04 19.86
C LEU A 123 -11.13 22.89 20.10
N ARG A 124 -12.29 22.50 19.56
CA ARG A 124 -13.57 23.23 19.72
C ARG A 124 -14.14 23.06 21.11
N VAL A 125 -14.02 21.88 21.69
CA VAL A 125 -14.43 21.61 23.07
C VAL A 125 -13.63 22.49 24.04
N ALA A 126 -12.32 22.60 23.83
CA ALA A 126 -11.46 23.46 24.64
C ALA A 126 -11.82 24.94 24.50
N GLU A 127 -12.13 25.42 23.30
CA GLU A 127 -12.57 26.82 23.06
C GLU A 127 -13.97 27.09 23.65
N TYR A 128 -14.87 26.12 23.60
CA TYR A 128 -16.20 26.20 24.24
C TYR A 128 -16.10 26.28 25.76
N GLN A 129 -15.30 25.39 26.37
CA GLN A 129 -15.08 25.42 27.82
C GLN A 129 -14.47 26.75 28.30
N ASN A 130 -13.71 27.41 27.44
CA ASN A 130 -13.17 28.76 27.70
C ASN A 130 -14.12 29.91 27.33
N GLY A 131 -15.36 29.60 26.94
CA GLY A 131 -16.38 30.59 26.59
C GLY A 131 -16.09 31.39 25.30
N LYS A 132 -15.23 30.88 24.42
CA LYS A 132 -14.83 31.54 23.17
C LYS A 132 -15.73 31.22 21.99
N VAL A 133 -16.38 30.05 22.00
CA VAL A 133 -17.28 29.58 20.95
C VAL A 133 -18.62 29.15 21.54
N SER A 134 -19.68 29.21 20.73
CA SER A 134 -21.03 28.78 21.13
C SER A 134 -21.24 27.28 20.97
N ASP A 135 -22.33 26.78 21.57
CA ASP A 135 -22.81 25.38 21.40
C ASP A 135 -22.95 25.00 19.93
N PHE A 136 -23.39 25.93 19.09
CA PHE A 136 -23.53 25.73 17.64
C PHE A 136 -22.22 25.27 16.98
N ALA A 137 -21.08 25.81 17.40
CA ALA A 137 -19.78 25.43 16.81
C ALA A 137 -19.41 23.99 17.11
N ILE A 138 -19.74 23.48 18.31
CA ILE A 138 -19.54 22.08 18.68
C ILE A 138 -20.52 21.19 17.91
N GLU A 139 -21.79 21.55 17.91
CA GLU A 139 -22.83 20.79 17.20
C GLU A 139 -22.51 20.69 15.69
N PHE A 140 -22.12 21.80 15.08
CA PHE A 140 -21.68 21.81 13.69
C PHE A 140 -20.49 20.88 13.45
N ALA A 141 -19.48 20.89 14.33
CA ALA A 141 -18.33 20.00 14.21
C ALA A 141 -18.74 18.52 14.36
N LYS A 142 -19.60 18.19 15.35
CA LYS A 142 -20.12 16.83 15.54
C LYS A 142 -20.91 16.34 14.33
N ASN A 143 -21.81 17.16 13.80
CA ASN A 143 -22.63 16.81 12.62
C ASN A 143 -21.75 16.57 11.39
N ARG A 144 -20.73 17.40 11.18
CA ARG A 144 -19.77 17.22 10.10
C ARG A 144 -18.96 15.94 10.23
N ILE A 145 -18.48 15.62 11.43
CA ILE A 145 -17.76 14.37 11.72
C ILE A 145 -18.67 13.18 11.51
N LYS A 146 -19.90 13.22 12.02
CA LYS A 146 -20.92 12.17 11.84
C LYS A 146 -21.17 11.90 10.36
N HIS A 147 -21.35 12.94 9.55
CA HIS A 147 -21.54 12.81 8.11
C HIS A 147 -20.36 12.11 7.42
N ILE A 148 -19.13 12.52 7.75
CA ILE A 148 -17.92 11.89 7.21
C ILE A 148 -17.85 10.40 7.58
N GLN A 149 -18.14 10.07 8.85
CA GLN A 149 -18.04 8.71 9.36
C GLN A 149 -19.17 7.80 8.86
N SER A 150 -20.36 8.33 8.61
CA SER A 150 -21.49 7.55 8.08
C SER A 150 -21.21 6.99 6.67
N ARG A 151 -20.36 7.64 5.90
CA ARG A 151 -19.95 7.20 4.56
C ARG A 151 -18.49 6.77 4.48
N LYS A 152 -17.93 6.29 5.58
CA LYS A 152 -16.54 5.81 5.65
C LYS A 152 -16.29 4.71 4.60
N GLY A 153 -15.25 4.85 3.81
CA GLY A 153 -14.86 3.88 2.77
C GLY A 153 -15.76 3.83 1.54
N ARG A 154 -16.81 4.65 1.49
CA ARG A 154 -17.81 4.69 0.42
C ARG A 154 -17.87 6.06 -0.26
N PRO A 155 -18.40 6.12 -1.50
CA PRO A 155 -18.62 7.40 -2.17
C PRO A 155 -19.50 8.35 -1.37
N GLN A 156 -19.11 9.64 -1.32
CA GLN A 156 -19.78 10.66 -0.50
C GLN A 156 -21.08 11.21 -1.13
N PHE A 157 -21.17 11.20 -2.46
CA PHE A 157 -22.25 11.89 -3.21
C PHE A 157 -23.14 10.89 -3.98
N GLY A 158 -23.46 9.73 -3.39
CA GLY A 158 -24.30 8.72 -4.01
C GLY A 158 -23.51 7.63 -4.76
N ARG A 159 -24.22 6.65 -5.33
CA ARG A 159 -23.61 5.44 -5.93
C ARG A 159 -22.80 5.73 -7.19
N ASP A 160 -23.14 6.78 -7.93
CA ASP A 160 -22.46 7.16 -9.19
C ASP A 160 -21.23 8.05 -8.95
N SER A 161 -20.96 8.41 -7.71
CA SER A 161 -19.76 9.18 -7.35
C SER A 161 -18.58 8.26 -7.10
N TYR A 162 -17.39 8.70 -7.49
CA TYR A 162 -16.12 8.01 -7.17
C TYR A 162 -15.35 8.71 -6.05
N TYR A 163 -15.94 9.74 -5.46
CA TYR A 163 -15.30 10.57 -4.45
C TYR A 163 -15.42 9.95 -3.05
N VAL A 164 -14.33 9.39 -2.56
CA VAL A 164 -14.22 8.78 -1.23
C VAL A 164 -13.22 9.54 -0.39
N ILE A 165 -13.57 9.87 0.86
CA ILE A 165 -12.64 10.50 1.79
C ILE A 165 -11.65 9.46 2.28
N LYS A 166 -10.35 9.70 2.02
CA LYS A 166 -9.23 8.83 2.40
C LYS A 166 -7.94 9.61 2.60
N LYS A 167 -7.21 9.30 3.64
CA LYS A 167 -5.93 9.91 3.98
C LYS A 167 -4.79 8.98 3.54
N PRO A 168 -4.08 9.29 2.45
CA PRO A 168 -2.97 8.48 2.00
C PRO A 168 -1.84 8.41 3.04
N LYS A 169 -1.39 7.19 3.31
CA LYS A 169 -0.21 6.88 4.14
C LYS A 169 0.89 6.36 3.25
N ILE A 170 2.06 6.98 3.28
CA ILE A 170 3.21 6.56 2.48
C ILE A 170 4.28 6.00 3.40
N ILE A 171 4.63 4.73 3.17
CA ILE A 171 5.63 4.01 3.95
C ILE A 171 6.77 3.61 3.02
N LEU A 172 7.98 4.02 3.37
CA LEU A 172 9.20 3.50 2.78
C LEU A 172 9.83 2.50 3.74
N SER A 173 10.04 1.27 3.28
CA SER A 173 10.72 0.25 4.07
C SER A 173 11.94 -0.29 3.36
N VAL A 174 12.96 -0.64 4.13
CA VAL A 174 14.23 -1.17 3.64
C VAL A 174 14.51 -2.47 4.37
N THR A 175 14.88 -3.50 3.60
CA THR A 175 15.10 -4.86 4.11
C THR A 175 16.39 -5.43 3.55
N ARG A 176 17.20 -6.03 4.43
CA ARG A 176 18.37 -6.82 4.02
C ARG A 176 18.29 -8.22 4.63
N SER A 177 18.61 -9.20 3.81
CA SER A 177 18.74 -10.59 4.26
C SER A 177 19.98 -10.74 5.13
N GLY A 178 19.85 -11.48 6.25
CA GLY A 178 20.92 -11.76 7.17
C GLY A 178 20.40 -11.88 8.61
N SER A 179 21.22 -12.49 9.48
CA SER A 179 20.84 -12.75 10.86
C SER A 179 20.92 -11.48 11.72
N TYR A 180 19.93 -11.26 12.58
CA TYR A 180 19.99 -10.22 13.61
C TYR A 180 21.09 -10.46 14.69
N LYS A 181 21.79 -11.60 14.61
CA LYS A 181 22.97 -11.88 15.46
C LYS A 181 24.27 -11.38 14.83
N ASP A 182 24.23 -10.91 13.58
CA ASP A 182 25.39 -10.33 12.90
C ASP A 182 25.54 -8.84 13.27
N PRO A 183 26.57 -8.47 14.06
CA PRO A 183 26.76 -7.10 14.51
C PRO A 183 27.08 -6.14 13.35
N GLN A 184 27.71 -6.64 12.27
CA GLN A 184 28.09 -5.80 11.13
C GLN A 184 26.83 -5.43 10.33
N LEU A 185 25.93 -6.40 10.07
CA LEU A 185 24.67 -6.13 9.40
C LEU A 185 23.82 -5.13 10.19
N ILE A 186 23.73 -5.32 11.52
CA ILE A 186 22.97 -4.42 12.37
C ILE A 186 23.49 -2.99 12.30
N LYS A 187 24.82 -2.82 12.43
CA LYS A 187 25.46 -1.50 12.34
C LYS A 187 25.21 -0.85 10.97
N GLN A 188 25.35 -1.61 9.88
CA GLN A 188 25.07 -1.14 8.53
C GLN A 188 23.60 -0.69 8.37
N MET A 189 22.64 -1.44 8.93
CA MET A 189 21.23 -1.09 8.85
C MET A 189 20.88 0.15 9.67
N GLU A 190 21.53 0.34 10.82
CA GLU A 190 21.38 1.54 11.65
C GLU A 190 21.93 2.78 10.93
N GLU A 191 23.12 2.68 10.34
CA GLU A 191 23.71 3.73 9.51
C GLU A 191 22.83 4.07 8.29
N LEU A 192 22.31 3.06 7.60
CA LEU A 192 21.39 3.23 6.48
C LEU A 192 20.09 3.93 6.88
N LEU A 193 19.51 3.58 8.04
CA LEU A 193 18.33 4.25 8.55
C LEU A 193 18.59 5.76 8.76
N HIS A 194 19.67 6.09 9.46
CA HIS A 194 20.01 7.49 9.74
C HIS A 194 20.31 8.28 8.47
N GLN A 195 21.08 7.70 7.54
CA GLN A 195 21.39 8.32 6.26
C GLN A 195 20.13 8.53 5.42
N THR A 196 19.29 7.50 5.28
CA THR A 196 18.06 7.57 4.51
C THR A 196 17.11 8.62 5.06
N SER A 197 16.90 8.64 6.39
CA SER A 197 16.04 9.64 7.04
C SER A 197 16.55 11.06 6.81
N ALA A 198 17.85 11.31 7.00
CA ALA A 198 18.46 12.62 6.78
C ALA A 198 18.39 13.08 5.32
N GLN A 199 18.69 12.18 4.37
CA GLN A 199 18.63 12.48 2.94
C GLN A 199 17.17 12.76 2.46
N LEU A 200 16.19 12.03 2.97
CA LEU A 200 14.78 12.31 2.70
C LEU A 200 14.36 13.68 3.22
N GLN A 201 14.80 14.05 4.44
CA GLN A 201 14.53 15.39 4.99
C GLN A 201 15.17 16.49 4.12
N GLN A 202 16.41 16.29 3.65
CA GLN A 202 17.07 17.20 2.71
C GLN A 202 16.32 17.29 1.36
N ALA A 203 15.70 16.21 0.93
CA ALA A 203 14.82 16.17 -0.25
C ALA A 203 13.41 16.76 0.03
N LYS A 204 13.21 17.40 1.20
CA LYS A 204 11.93 17.96 1.65
C LYS A 204 10.81 16.91 1.81
N LEU A 205 11.18 15.68 2.15
CA LEU A 205 10.28 14.61 2.55
C LEU A 205 10.41 14.38 4.08
N PRO A 206 9.65 15.10 4.91
CA PRO A 206 9.61 14.84 6.34
C PRO A 206 9.21 13.40 6.59
N ASN A 207 9.89 12.76 7.53
CA ASN A 207 9.68 11.35 7.79
C ASN A 207 9.82 11.05 9.28
N ILE A 208 9.15 10.01 9.73
CA ILE A 208 9.22 9.47 11.08
C ILE A 208 9.47 7.97 11.02
N VAL A 209 10.19 7.44 12.01
CA VAL A 209 10.39 6.00 12.13
C VAL A 209 9.05 5.33 12.43
N LEU A 210 8.70 4.34 11.63
CA LEU A 210 7.50 3.53 11.83
C LEU A 210 7.71 2.60 13.01
N THR A 211 7.12 2.94 14.15
CA THR A 211 7.14 2.08 15.35
C THR A 211 6.16 0.91 15.19
N PRO A 212 6.26 -0.17 16.01
CA PRO A 212 5.32 -1.29 15.94
C PRO A 212 3.86 -0.89 16.08
N MET A 213 3.55 0.07 16.97
CA MET A 213 2.20 0.59 17.12
C MET A 213 1.68 1.22 15.82
N LEU A 214 2.49 2.06 15.16
CA LEU A 214 2.13 2.67 13.87
C LEU A 214 2.05 1.61 12.76
N LEU A 215 2.94 0.63 12.76
CA LEU A 215 2.91 -0.49 11.81
C LEU A 215 1.60 -1.28 11.95
N LEU A 216 1.18 -1.60 13.18
CA LEU A 216 -0.07 -2.30 13.44
C LEU A 216 -1.28 -1.48 12.96
N LYS A 217 -1.31 -0.15 13.18
CA LYS A 217 -2.36 0.74 12.67
C LYS A 217 -2.49 0.72 11.14
N ILE A 218 -1.43 0.37 10.42
CA ILE A 218 -1.43 0.30 8.95
C ILE A 218 -1.80 -1.09 8.45
N ILE A 219 -1.23 -2.15 9.05
CA ILE A 219 -1.39 -3.52 8.54
C ILE A 219 -2.71 -4.15 9.00
N LYS A 220 -3.15 -3.92 10.24
CA LYS A 220 -4.42 -4.48 10.73
C LYS A 220 -5.62 -4.17 9.81
N PRO A 221 -5.81 -2.92 9.34
CA PRO A 221 -6.88 -2.61 8.40
C PRO A 221 -6.82 -3.37 7.07
N MET A 222 -5.63 -3.77 6.65
CA MET A 222 -5.46 -4.56 5.42
C MET A 222 -5.80 -6.04 5.62
N LEU A 223 -5.75 -6.53 6.86
CA LEU A 223 -6.08 -7.91 7.23
C LEU A 223 -7.49 -8.06 7.79
N ASP A 224 -8.06 -6.94 8.25
CA ASP A 224 -9.44 -6.82 8.69
C ASP A 224 -10.05 -5.54 8.09
N PRO A 225 -10.37 -5.58 6.78
CA PRO A 225 -10.76 -4.37 6.05
C PRO A 225 -12.17 -3.86 6.40
N GLU A 226 -12.97 -4.56 7.20
CA GLU A 226 -14.23 -3.99 7.73
C GLU A 226 -13.98 -2.68 8.48
N SER A 227 -12.85 -2.55 9.16
CA SER A 227 -12.45 -1.33 9.84
C SER A 227 -12.26 -0.11 8.93
N LEU A 228 -12.04 -0.35 7.63
CA LEU A 228 -11.96 0.72 6.62
C LEU A 228 -13.34 1.30 6.26
N PHE A 229 -14.43 0.60 6.64
CA PHE A 229 -15.81 0.94 6.28
C PHE A 229 -16.70 1.21 7.48
N ARG A 230 -16.30 0.76 8.66
CA ARG A 230 -17.12 0.83 9.88
C ARG A 230 -16.34 1.45 11.03
N THR A 231 -17.09 2.03 11.96
CA THR A 231 -16.60 2.58 13.22
C THR A 231 -17.38 2.01 14.38
N VAL A 232 -16.80 2.02 15.57
CA VAL A 232 -17.50 1.75 16.84
C VAL A 232 -18.06 3.06 17.36
N PRO A 233 -19.31 3.08 17.84
CA PRO A 233 -19.89 4.28 18.43
C PRO A 233 -19.03 4.85 19.57
N PRO A 234 -19.06 6.17 19.79
CA PRO A 234 -18.32 6.80 20.87
C PRO A 234 -18.91 6.43 22.23
N GLU A 235 -18.07 6.28 23.22
CA GLU A 235 -18.46 6.01 24.62
C GLU A 235 -18.95 7.29 25.32
N HIS A 236 -18.48 8.46 24.88
CA HIS A 236 -18.75 9.76 25.51
C HIS A 236 -19.13 10.82 24.46
N GLU A 237 -19.88 11.82 24.90
CA GLU A 237 -20.42 12.89 24.05
C GLU A 237 -19.39 13.65 23.21
N PHE A 238 -18.17 13.84 23.72
CA PHE A 238 -17.07 14.56 23.03
C PHE A 238 -16.03 13.63 22.42
N GLN A 239 -16.41 12.39 22.16
CA GLN A 239 -15.56 11.39 21.54
C GLN A 239 -16.03 11.10 20.12
N VAL A 240 -15.07 10.94 19.20
CA VAL A 240 -15.32 10.50 17.83
C VAL A 240 -15.43 8.96 17.80
N SER A 241 -16.31 8.43 16.95
CA SER A 241 -16.37 6.98 16.71
C SER A 241 -15.00 6.47 16.28
N ARG A 242 -14.55 5.34 16.82
CA ARG A 242 -13.21 4.79 16.59
C ARG A 242 -13.25 3.54 15.72
N SER A 243 -12.15 3.21 15.13
CA SER A 243 -11.93 1.91 14.51
C SER A 243 -11.87 0.79 15.55
N TYR A 244 -12.21 -0.44 15.15
CA TYR A 244 -12.30 -1.65 16.01
C TYR A 244 -11.00 -2.05 16.72
N TYR A 245 -9.87 -1.42 16.43
CA TYR A 245 -8.58 -1.88 16.94
C TYR A 245 -8.21 -1.27 18.29
N SER A 246 -7.78 -2.16 19.21
CA SER A 246 -7.04 -1.76 20.40
C SER A 246 -5.72 -1.12 19.96
N GLU A 247 -5.40 0.02 20.53
CA GLU A 247 -4.15 0.73 20.26
C GLU A 247 -2.94 0.15 21.00
N ASP A 248 -3.17 -0.83 21.87
CA ASP A 248 -2.15 -1.35 22.75
C ASP A 248 -1.20 -2.31 22.02
N TYR A 249 0.06 -1.88 21.91
CA TYR A 249 1.16 -2.74 21.50
C TYR A 249 1.78 -3.43 22.72
N ASN A 250 1.69 -4.75 22.78
CA ASN A 250 2.35 -5.55 23.78
C ASN A 250 3.80 -5.87 23.37
N ARG A 251 4.77 -5.34 24.10
CA ARG A 251 6.20 -5.56 23.84
C ARG A 251 6.68 -6.98 24.15
N LEU A 252 5.92 -7.75 24.92
CA LEU A 252 6.26 -9.12 25.31
C LEU A 252 5.85 -10.15 24.26
N GLU A 253 5.00 -9.76 23.32
CA GLU A 253 4.53 -10.62 22.23
C GLU A 253 5.21 -10.28 20.90
N SER A 254 5.26 -11.27 19.99
CA SER A 254 5.72 -11.00 18.63
C SER A 254 4.76 -10.04 17.91
N ILE A 255 5.29 -9.18 17.03
CA ILE A 255 4.44 -8.23 16.29
C ILE A 255 3.39 -8.98 15.44
N LYS A 256 3.76 -10.10 14.84
CA LYS A 256 2.85 -10.91 14.02
C LYS A 256 1.68 -11.51 14.80
N SER A 257 1.88 -11.89 16.09
CA SER A 257 0.78 -12.43 16.92
C SER A 257 -0.30 -11.37 17.18
N GLN A 258 0.07 -10.11 17.17
CA GLN A 258 -0.82 -8.96 17.38
C GLN A 258 -1.55 -8.51 16.11
N LEU A 259 -1.20 -9.09 14.94
CA LEU A 259 -1.89 -8.85 13.68
C LEU A 259 -3.16 -9.71 13.53
N THR A 260 -3.43 -10.61 14.47
CA THR A 260 -4.58 -11.52 14.38
C THR A 260 -5.90 -10.74 14.40
N PRO A 261 -6.74 -10.87 13.36
CA PRO A 261 -8.08 -10.29 13.38
C PRO A 261 -8.92 -10.95 14.47
N ARG A 262 -9.73 -10.17 15.17
CA ARG A 262 -10.63 -10.70 16.19
C ARG A 262 -11.80 -11.42 15.52
N GLY A 263 -11.70 -12.75 15.36
CA GLY A 263 -12.81 -13.60 14.97
C GLY A 263 -13.20 -13.56 13.50
N HIS A 264 -12.40 -12.98 12.63
CA HIS A 264 -12.64 -12.93 11.19
C HIS A 264 -11.82 -13.99 10.46
N SER A 265 -12.50 -14.81 9.66
CA SER A 265 -11.88 -15.71 8.69
C SER A 265 -11.72 -15.00 7.35
N ALA A 266 -10.60 -15.18 6.69
CA ALA A 266 -10.42 -14.78 5.31
C ALA A 266 -10.51 -16.01 4.41
N THR A 267 -11.29 -15.92 3.34
CA THR A 267 -11.40 -16.96 2.31
C THR A 267 -10.74 -16.48 1.04
N VAL A 268 -9.70 -17.19 0.60
CA VAL A 268 -9.02 -16.88 -0.66
C VAL A 268 -9.79 -17.53 -1.81
N GLY A 269 -10.29 -16.71 -2.71
CA GLY A 269 -10.90 -17.11 -3.97
C GLY A 269 -9.91 -17.11 -5.13
N VAL A 270 -10.39 -17.41 -6.33
CA VAL A 270 -9.59 -17.36 -7.56
C VAL A 270 -9.21 -15.92 -7.90
N SER A 271 -10.16 -14.99 -7.81
CA SER A 271 -10.02 -13.59 -8.23
C SER A 271 -10.00 -12.58 -7.09
N GLU A 272 -10.24 -13.02 -5.84
CA GLU A 272 -10.41 -12.13 -4.69
C GLU A 272 -10.11 -12.85 -3.36
N ILE A 273 -9.90 -12.07 -2.29
CA ILE A 273 -9.91 -12.55 -0.90
C ILE A 273 -11.14 -11.94 -0.24
N VAL A 274 -12.04 -12.76 0.27
CA VAL A 274 -13.23 -12.32 0.99
C VAL A 274 -12.97 -12.39 2.49
N PHE A 275 -13.22 -11.29 3.21
CA PHE A 275 -13.06 -11.21 4.65
C PHE A 275 -14.43 -11.33 5.33
N GLY A 276 -14.43 -11.91 6.53
CA GLY A 276 -15.63 -12.18 7.31
C GLY A 276 -16.09 -13.63 7.27
N GLN A 277 -17.05 -13.97 8.11
CA GLN A 277 -17.61 -15.33 8.18
C GLN A 277 -18.37 -15.66 6.89
N PRO A 278 -18.28 -16.90 6.38
CA PRO A 278 -19.08 -17.31 5.25
C PRO A 278 -20.57 -17.19 5.59
N ILE A 279 -21.35 -16.62 4.68
CA ILE A 279 -22.79 -16.57 4.77
C ILE A 279 -23.31 -17.99 4.55
N ILE A 280 -23.90 -18.60 5.58
CA ILE A 280 -24.47 -19.94 5.50
C ILE A 280 -25.98 -19.82 5.23
N ASP A 281 -26.47 -20.26 4.07
CA ASP A 281 -27.88 -20.19 3.68
C ASP A 281 -28.76 -21.20 4.44
N LYS A 282 -29.55 -20.74 5.40
CA LYS A 282 -30.46 -21.58 6.15
C LYS A 282 -31.62 -22.13 5.32
N THR A 283 -31.97 -21.51 4.21
CA THR A 283 -33.09 -21.92 3.37
C THR A 283 -32.78 -23.15 2.52
N LYS A 284 -31.51 -23.48 2.32
CA LYS A 284 -31.08 -24.69 1.59
C LYS A 284 -30.54 -25.81 2.48
N GLY A 285 -30.92 -25.85 3.77
CA GLY A 285 -30.46 -26.87 4.71
C GLY A 285 -29.00 -26.75 5.14
N THR A 286 -28.29 -25.71 4.73
CA THR A 286 -26.96 -25.34 5.17
C THR A 286 -27.06 -24.15 6.12
N ASN A 287 -26.50 -24.24 7.33
CA ASN A 287 -26.60 -23.21 8.37
C ASN A 287 -26.01 -21.85 7.90
N ARG A 288 -26.85 -20.85 7.64
CA ARG A 288 -26.48 -19.45 7.51
C ARG A 288 -26.58 -18.76 8.87
N SER A 289 -25.50 -18.27 9.40
CA SER A 289 -25.56 -17.28 10.47
C SER A 289 -25.27 -15.89 9.89
N VAL A 290 -26.31 -15.17 9.55
CA VAL A 290 -26.25 -13.73 9.36
C VAL A 290 -26.10 -13.16 10.76
N ARG A 291 -24.94 -12.62 11.13
CA ARG A 291 -24.91 -11.61 12.18
C ARG A 291 -25.41 -10.33 11.55
N VAL A 292 -26.67 -10.03 11.76
CA VAL A 292 -27.20 -8.69 11.65
C VAL A 292 -26.45 -7.91 12.73
N TYR A 293 -25.49 -7.10 12.34
CA TYR A 293 -25.02 -6.03 13.22
C TYR A 293 -26.17 -5.05 13.28
N ASP A 294 -26.67 -4.76 14.48
CA ASP A 294 -27.64 -3.71 14.72
C ASP A 294 -27.13 -2.42 14.07
N SER A 295 -27.64 -2.15 12.90
CA SER A 295 -27.37 -0.95 12.14
C SER A 295 -28.48 0.06 12.45
N GLU A 296 -28.51 0.59 13.68
CA GLU A 296 -29.35 1.75 14.02
C GLU A 296 -29.00 3.03 13.22
N TRP A 297 -28.09 2.95 12.25
CA TRP A 297 -27.56 4.13 11.55
C TRP A 297 -27.53 4.01 10.03
N ILE A 298 -28.25 3.09 9.44
CA ILE A 298 -28.55 3.11 8.01
C ILE A 298 -29.98 3.67 7.92
N GLU A 299 -30.09 4.92 7.45
CA GLU A 299 -31.35 5.38 6.89
C GLU A 299 -31.72 4.35 5.81
N GLU A 300 -32.87 3.69 6.03
CA GLU A 300 -33.50 2.78 5.10
C GLU A 300 -33.77 3.58 3.82
N ASP A 301 -32.88 3.50 2.83
CA ASP A 301 -33.29 3.68 1.45
C ASP A 301 -34.03 2.39 1.10
N ASP A 302 -35.35 2.50 1.00
CA ASP A 302 -36.31 1.47 0.58
C ASP A 302 -35.95 0.95 -0.83
N ASP A 303 -35.02 0.01 -0.91
CA ASP A 303 -34.83 -0.84 -2.08
C ASP A 303 -34.79 -2.30 -1.59
N GLU A 304 -35.93 -2.95 -1.63
CA GLU A 304 -36.15 -4.40 -1.54
C GLU A 304 -35.46 -5.12 -2.69
N ASP A 305 -34.14 -5.06 -2.81
CA ASP A 305 -33.45 -5.83 -3.84
C ASP A 305 -32.31 -6.65 -3.24
N LEU A 306 -32.59 -7.97 -3.19
CA LEU A 306 -31.62 -9.07 -3.10
C LEU A 306 -30.56 -8.88 -1.99
N GLU A 307 -30.50 -9.82 -1.05
CA GLU A 307 -29.41 -9.95 -0.06
C GLU A 307 -28.04 -9.94 -0.75
N GLU A 308 -27.56 -8.77 -1.16
CA GLU A 308 -26.24 -8.58 -1.74
C GLU A 308 -25.18 -9.01 -0.73
N ASP A 309 -24.18 -9.76 -1.18
CA ASP A 309 -23.03 -10.15 -0.36
C ASP A 309 -22.18 -8.90 -0.06
N ASN A 310 -22.52 -8.19 1.02
CA ASN A 310 -21.86 -6.95 1.46
C ASN A 310 -20.55 -7.19 2.24
N ARG A 311 -20.02 -8.43 2.27
CA ARG A 311 -18.72 -8.71 2.85
C ARG A 311 -17.64 -7.94 2.10
N ILE A 312 -16.64 -7.47 2.83
CA ILE A 312 -15.52 -6.76 2.21
C ILE A 312 -14.59 -7.77 1.54
N ALA A 313 -14.21 -7.48 0.32
CA ALA A 313 -13.26 -8.28 -0.45
C ALA A 313 -12.06 -7.43 -0.88
N PHE A 314 -10.92 -8.11 -1.02
CA PHE A 314 -9.69 -7.57 -1.60
C PHE A 314 -9.49 -8.13 -3.00
N ARG A 315 -9.20 -7.26 -3.95
CA ARG A 315 -8.73 -7.64 -5.29
C ARG A 315 -7.41 -6.98 -5.62
N GLY A 316 -6.43 -7.82 -5.93
CA GLY A 316 -5.08 -7.41 -6.27
C GLY A 316 -4.83 -7.47 -7.78
N PHE A 317 -4.06 -6.50 -8.27
CA PHE A 317 -3.65 -6.37 -9.66
C PHE A 317 -2.13 -6.35 -9.75
N GLY A 318 -1.61 -6.93 -10.80
CA GLY A 318 -0.20 -6.80 -11.19
C GLY A 318 -0.04 -5.89 -12.40
N VAL A 319 1.08 -5.18 -12.47
CA VAL A 319 1.45 -4.40 -13.65
C VAL A 319 2.11 -5.32 -14.69
N MET A 320 1.44 -5.53 -15.82
CA MET A 320 1.90 -6.37 -16.92
C MET A 320 2.80 -5.62 -17.89
N ARG A 321 2.50 -4.35 -18.12
CA ARG A 321 3.30 -3.48 -19.00
C ARG A 321 3.43 -2.09 -18.39
N TYR A 322 4.65 -1.60 -18.42
CA TYR A 322 5.02 -0.25 -18.01
C TYR A 322 4.99 0.71 -19.19
N PRO A 323 4.68 1.99 -19.00
CA PRO A 323 4.77 3.00 -20.05
C PRO A 323 6.20 3.12 -20.57
N LYS A 324 6.35 3.54 -21.85
CA LYS A 324 7.67 3.80 -22.45
C LYS A 324 8.37 4.98 -21.76
N PHE A 325 7.61 6.02 -21.45
CA PHE A 325 8.06 7.21 -20.75
C PHE A 325 7.10 7.51 -19.59
N LYS A 326 7.63 7.86 -18.46
CA LYS A 326 6.88 8.29 -17.28
C LYS A 326 7.77 9.22 -16.47
N HIS A 327 7.20 10.26 -15.92
CA HIS A 327 7.86 11.17 -15.01
C HIS A 327 7.21 11.09 -13.63
N LEU A 328 7.98 11.32 -12.59
CA LEU A 328 7.50 11.20 -11.21
C LEU A 328 6.29 12.10 -10.94
N TYR A 329 6.23 13.33 -11.51
CA TYR A 329 5.10 14.24 -11.31
C TYR A 329 3.76 13.65 -11.83
N GLU A 330 3.80 12.83 -12.86
CA GLU A 330 2.61 12.15 -13.40
C GLU A 330 2.13 11.00 -12.52
N MET A 331 2.98 10.49 -11.62
CA MET A 331 2.57 9.44 -10.66
C MET A 331 1.56 9.95 -9.62
N GLY A 332 1.41 11.25 -9.49
CA GLY A 332 0.28 11.82 -8.76
C GLY A 332 -1.09 11.44 -9.33
N ASN A 333 -1.19 11.14 -10.62
CA ASN A 333 -2.46 10.76 -11.25
C ASN A 333 -2.83 9.29 -11.03
N VAL A 334 -1.88 8.40 -10.67
CA VAL A 334 -2.22 6.99 -10.38
C VAL A 334 -2.90 6.80 -9.03
N ILE A 335 -2.89 7.81 -8.14
CA ILE A 335 -3.66 7.80 -6.90
C ILE A 335 -5.09 8.37 -7.08
N GLY A 336 -5.43 8.77 -8.30
CA GLY A 336 -6.67 9.39 -8.73
C GLY A 336 -6.39 10.62 -9.59
N ASP A 337 -7.09 10.76 -10.70
CA ASP A 337 -6.96 11.93 -11.55
C ASP A 337 -7.45 13.20 -10.82
N PHE A 338 -6.78 14.33 -11.05
CA PHE A 338 -7.11 15.57 -10.35
C PHE A 338 -8.33 16.29 -10.95
N PHE A 339 -8.59 16.10 -12.22
CA PHE A 339 -9.64 16.80 -12.94
C PHE A 339 -10.85 15.90 -13.26
N GLU A 340 -10.61 14.59 -13.42
CA GLU A 340 -11.61 13.63 -13.87
C GLU A 340 -12.08 12.74 -12.70
N ASN A 341 -13.31 12.98 -12.24
CA ASN A 341 -13.88 12.23 -11.12
C ASN A 341 -14.10 10.74 -11.42
N SER A 342 -14.34 10.39 -12.66
CA SER A 342 -14.50 8.99 -13.08
C SER A 342 -13.21 8.19 -12.97
N LEU A 343 -12.05 8.85 -12.93
CA LEU A 343 -10.72 8.27 -12.76
C LEU A 343 -10.19 8.42 -11.32
N GLN A 344 -11.02 8.08 -10.34
CA GLN A 344 -10.71 8.07 -8.91
C GLN A 344 -10.81 6.64 -8.36
N TYR A 345 -10.24 6.38 -7.18
CA TYR A 345 -10.53 5.16 -6.42
C TYR A 345 -11.82 5.32 -5.64
N PRO A 346 -12.90 4.58 -5.96
CA PRO A 346 -14.18 4.65 -5.24
C PRO A 346 -14.16 3.90 -3.90
N CYS A 347 -12.99 3.48 -3.44
CA CYS A 347 -12.80 2.66 -2.25
C CYS A 347 -11.37 2.84 -1.68
N PRO A 348 -11.07 2.30 -0.49
CA PRO A 348 -9.70 2.18 0.02
C PRO A 348 -8.82 1.36 -0.93
N TYR A 349 -7.56 1.78 -1.09
CA TYR A 349 -6.64 1.16 -2.04
C TYR A 349 -5.23 1.01 -1.47
N ILE A 350 -4.47 0.09 -2.06
CA ILE A 350 -3.04 -0.10 -1.84
C ILE A 350 -2.33 0.04 -3.19
N ILE A 351 -1.26 0.83 -3.23
CA ILE A 351 -0.28 0.81 -4.31
C ILE A 351 1.07 0.52 -3.66
N SER A 352 1.65 -0.62 -3.98
CA SER A 352 2.97 -1.00 -3.45
C SER A 352 3.96 -1.18 -4.59
N MET A 353 5.12 -0.58 -4.44
CA MET A 353 6.25 -0.75 -5.35
C MET A 353 7.41 -1.35 -4.58
N GLY A 354 7.95 -2.45 -5.08
CA GLY A 354 9.18 -3.04 -4.56
C GLY A 354 10.34 -2.83 -5.53
N ILE A 355 11.49 -2.45 -4.99
CA ILE A 355 12.75 -2.23 -5.72
C ILE A 355 13.82 -3.08 -5.07
N HIS A 356 14.46 -3.94 -5.82
CA HIS A 356 15.61 -4.73 -5.37
C HIS A 356 16.88 -4.25 -6.08
N ILE A 357 17.83 -3.76 -5.32
CA ILE A 357 19.08 -3.17 -5.87
C ILE A 357 19.99 -4.29 -6.38
N LEU A 358 20.39 -4.18 -7.64
CA LEU A 358 21.32 -5.13 -8.27
C LEU A 358 22.77 -4.73 -8.03
N ASP A 359 23.65 -5.74 -8.08
CA ASP A 359 25.10 -5.49 -8.05
C ASP A 359 25.55 -4.67 -9.25
N LYS A 360 26.29 -3.60 -8.99
CA LYS A 360 26.69 -2.61 -9.99
C LYS A 360 27.61 -3.20 -11.05
N THR A 361 28.65 -3.92 -10.62
CA THR A 361 29.65 -4.52 -11.52
C THR A 361 29.02 -5.54 -12.47
N SER A 362 28.18 -6.43 -11.93
CA SER A 362 27.43 -7.41 -12.71
C SER A 362 26.46 -6.74 -13.68
N SER A 363 25.79 -5.67 -13.25
CA SER A 363 24.84 -4.91 -14.07
C SER A 363 25.52 -4.18 -15.23
N GLU A 364 26.67 -3.54 -14.99
CA GLU A 364 27.47 -2.87 -16.02
C GLU A 364 27.97 -3.87 -17.07
N THR A 365 28.49 -5.03 -16.64
CA THR A 365 28.96 -6.07 -17.55
C THR A 365 27.82 -6.57 -18.44
N LYS A 366 26.67 -6.88 -17.85
CA LYS A 366 25.47 -7.33 -18.60
C LYS A 366 24.96 -6.26 -19.57
N ALA A 367 24.96 -4.99 -19.16
CA ALA A 367 24.52 -3.88 -19.99
C ALA A 367 25.44 -3.70 -21.20
N ARG A 368 26.77 -3.75 -21.03
CA ARG A 368 27.77 -3.67 -22.12
C ARG A 368 27.59 -4.81 -23.13
N ILE A 369 27.38 -6.05 -22.66
CA ILE A 369 27.14 -7.19 -23.56
C ILE A 369 25.87 -6.98 -24.38
N LYS A 370 24.80 -6.51 -23.73
CA LYS A 370 23.52 -6.25 -24.43
C LYS A 370 23.62 -5.05 -25.39
N GLN A 371 24.33 -3.99 -25.00
CA GLN A 371 24.63 -2.87 -25.85
C GLN A 371 25.37 -3.30 -27.13
N ALA A 372 26.49 -4.04 -26.99
CA ALA A 372 27.26 -4.52 -28.13
C ALA A 372 26.39 -5.38 -29.09
N ARG A 373 25.59 -6.29 -28.51
CA ARG A 373 24.70 -7.14 -29.31
C ARG A 373 23.57 -6.34 -30.00
N SER A 374 22.98 -5.37 -29.31
CA SER A 374 21.91 -4.53 -29.88
C SER A 374 22.44 -3.60 -30.98
N THR A 375 23.64 -3.06 -30.81
CA THR A 375 24.32 -2.23 -31.85
C THR A 375 24.61 -3.09 -33.10
N GLN A 376 25.17 -4.29 -32.92
CA GLN A 376 25.41 -5.22 -34.02
C GLN A 376 24.11 -5.60 -34.76
N ASN A 377 23.00 -5.81 -34.04
CA ASN A 377 21.70 -6.08 -34.66
C ASN A 377 21.17 -4.85 -35.42
N ALA A 378 21.34 -3.64 -34.88
CA ALA A 378 20.93 -2.39 -35.55
C ALA A 378 21.74 -2.10 -36.83
N GLU A 379 22.99 -2.55 -36.91
CA GLU A 379 23.85 -2.43 -38.10
C GLU A 379 23.65 -3.59 -39.10
N SER A 380 22.90 -4.61 -38.74
CA SER A 380 22.65 -5.77 -39.59
C SER A 380 21.72 -5.47 -40.76
N LYS A 381 21.81 -6.28 -41.81
CA LYS A 381 20.89 -6.17 -42.97
C LYS A 381 19.42 -6.34 -42.60
N MET A 382 19.14 -7.05 -41.48
CA MET A 382 17.79 -7.27 -40.97
C MET A 382 17.19 -6.01 -40.32
N ALA A 383 18.01 -5.05 -39.91
CA ALA A 383 17.53 -3.79 -39.34
C ALA A 383 16.67 -2.96 -40.30
N LYS A 384 16.88 -3.14 -41.63
CA LYS A 384 16.03 -2.51 -42.66
C LYS A 384 14.57 -2.98 -42.59
N TRP A 385 14.33 -4.19 -42.12
CA TRP A 385 13.01 -4.80 -42.01
C TRP A 385 12.39 -4.68 -40.59
N GLN A 386 13.23 -4.37 -39.61
CA GLN A 386 12.83 -4.27 -38.19
C GLN A 386 13.39 -2.99 -37.56
N PRO A 387 12.71 -1.84 -37.70
CA PRO A 387 13.18 -0.55 -37.17
C PRO A 387 13.34 -0.55 -35.65
N GLU A 388 12.71 -1.51 -34.95
CA GLU A 388 12.82 -1.68 -33.49
C GLU A 388 14.29 -1.95 -33.03
N TYR A 389 15.14 -2.52 -33.87
CA TYR A 389 16.55 -2.76 -33.50
C TYR A 389 17.32 -1.45 -33.23
N ALA A 390 16.98 -0.39 -33.98
CA ALA A 390 17.60 0.93 -33.76
C ALA A 390 17.11 1.58 -32.44
N GLU A 391 15.85 1.38 -32.07
CA GLU A 391 15.32 1.83 -30.76
C GLU A 391 16.00 1.07 -29.62
N ILE A 392 16.05 -0.26 -29.69
CA ILE A 392 16.68 -1.11 -28.68
C ILE A 392 18.17 -0.74 -28.50
N ALA A 393 18.89 -0.44 -29.57
CA ALA A 393 20.29 -0.01 -29.49
C ALA A 393 20.43 1.36 -28.80
N ARG A 394 19.54 2.30 -29.09
CA ARG A 394 19.50 3.61 -28.42
C ARG A 394 19.21 3.46 -26.93
N ASP A 395 18.27 2.61 -26.57
CA ASP A 395 17.91 2.35 -25.18
C ASP A 395 19.10 1.77 -24.39
N TRP A 396 19.79 0.77 -24.96
CA TRP A 396 20.98 0.20 -24.30
C TRP A 396 22.14 1.17 -24.22
N ASN A 397 22.33 2.07 -25.20
CA ASN A 397 23.29 3.15 -25.13
C ASN A 397 22.97 4.12 -23.98
N ALA A 398 21.70 4.52 -23.83
CA ALA A 398 21.25 5.37 -22.74
C ALA A 398 21.43 4.70 -21.36
N ILE A 399 21.10 3.41 -21.24
CA ILE A 399 21.32 2.62 -20.01
C ILE A 399 22.81 2.58 -19.65
N THR A 400 23.68 2.26 -20.61
CA THR A 400 25.12 2.18 -20.37
C THR A 400 25.69 3.54 -19.96
N TYR A 401 25.24 4.61 -20.60
CA TYR A 401 25.61 5.97 -20.22
C TYR A 401 25.18 6.33 -18.79
N HIS A 402 23.94 5.97 -18.41
CA HIS A 402 23.44 6.15 -17.04
C HIS A 402 24.31 5.42 -16.00
N LEU A 403 24.67 4.17 -16.29
CA LEU A 403 25.54 3.38 -15.41
C LEU A 403 26.93 4.00 -15.27
N HIS A 404 27.53 4.48 -16.36
CA HIS A 404 28.83 5.17 -16.33
C HIS A 404 28.81 6.46 -15.49
N LYS A 405 27.65 7.15 -15.44
CA LYS A 405 27.47 8.33 -14.58
C LYS A 405 27.21 7.99 -13.10
N GLY A 406 27.36 6.74 -12.72
CA GLY A 406 27.21 6.31 -11.33
C GLY A 406 25.80 5.84 -10.96
N GLY A 407 24.85 5.83 -11.91
CA GLY A 407 23.53 5.24 -11.73
C GLY A 407 23.58 3.74 -11.50
N GLY A 408 22.46 3.14 -11.14
CA GLY A 408 22.32 1.71 -10.87
C GLY A 408 21.22 1.06 -11.70
N MET A 409 21.17 -0.26 -11.61
CA MET A 409 20.04 -1.06 -12.08
C MET A 409 19.35 -1.72 -10.91
N CYS A 410 18.07 -1.93 -11.07
CA CYS A 410 17.23 -2.61 -10.07
C CYS A 410 16.20 -3.51 -10.74
N GLU A 411 15.73 -4.46 -9.98
CA GLU A 411 14.53 -5.24 -10.30
C GLU A 411 13.36 -4.64 -9.52
N LEU A 412 12.25 -4.37 -10.21
CA LEU A 412 11.08 -3.76 -9.59
C LEU A 412 9.78 -4.47 -9.95
N TYR A 413 8.78 -4.30 -9.09
CA TYR A 413 7.40 -4.69 -9.32
C TYR A 413 6.45 -3.63 -8.74
N HIS A 414 5.23 -3.60 -9.27
CA HIS A 414 4.11 -2.91 -8.64
C HIS A 414 2.99 -3.88 -8.37
N THR A 415 2.35 -3.73 -7.24
CA THR A 415 1.08 -4.37 -6.90
C THR A 415 0.08 -3.30 -6.54
N ILE A 416 -1.13 -3.43 -7.07
CA ILE A 416 -2.26 -2.57 -6.76
C ILE A 416 -3.30 -3.45 -6.07
N GLY A 417 -3.97 -2.93 -5.06
CA GLY A 417 -5.06 -3.64 -4.39
C GLY A 417 -6.18 -2.69 -4.03
N ILE A 418 -7.38 -3.16 -4.07
CA ILE A 418 -8.57 -2.44 -3.60
C ILE A 418 -9.33 -3.27 -2.58
N PHE A 419 -9.96 -2.57 -1.64
CA PHE A 419 -10.90 -3.14 -0.68
C PHE A 419 -12.28 -2.57 -0.97
N ALA A 420 -13.24 -3.44 -1.21
CA ALA A 420 -14.60 -3.02 -1.56
C ALA A 420 -15.64 -4.03 -1.09
N PRO A 421 -16.91 -3.63 -0.93
CA PRO A 421 -18.01 -4.58 -0.85
C PRO A 421 -18.00 -5.51 -2.06
N ARG A 422 -18.20 -6.80 -1.84
CA ARG A 422 -18.07 -7.82 -2.89
C ARG A 422 -19.01 -7.56 -4.07
N SER A 423 -20.22 -7.07 -3.80
CA SER A 423 -21.20 -6.68 -4.82
C SER A 423 -20.69 -5.57 -5.78
N GLN A 424 -19.79 -4.70 -5.31
CA GLN A 424 -19.26 -3.57 -6.09
C GLN A 424 -17.85 -3.82 -6.64
N LEU A 425 -17.23 -4.94 -6.29
CA LEU A 425 -15.81 -5.20 -6.54
C LEU A 425 -15.46 -5.23 -8.04
N ASP A 426 -16.34 -5.75 -8.90
CA ASP A 426 -16.13 -5.82 -10.35
C ASP A 426 -16.18 -4.43 -11.01
N SER A 427 -17.15 -3.61 -10.63
CA SER A 427 -17.27 -2.24 -11.11
C SER A 427 -16.05 -1.40 -10.70
N TYR A 428 -15.63 -1.50 -9.44
CA TYR A 428 -14.46 -0.77 -8.94
C TYR A 428 -13.16 -1.27 -9.55
N SER A 429 -13.08 -2.57 -9.87
CA SER A 429 -11.94 -3.14 -10.59
C SER A 429 -11.80 -2.58 -11.99
N ALA A 430 -12.90 -2.42 -12.73
CA ALA A 430 -12.90 -1.81 -14.06
C ALA A 430 -12.43 -0.35 -14.00
N ASN A 431 -12.82 0.38 -12.95
CA ASN A 431 -12.37 1.75 -12.73
C ASN A 431 -10.87 1.85 -12.49
N VAL A 432 -10.32 0.95 -11.66
CA VAL A 432 -8.85 0.87 -11.44
C VAL A 432 -8.10 0.59 -12.74
N ASP A 433 -8.59 -0.35 -13.55
CA ASP A 433 -7.99 -0.66 -14.85
C ASP A 433 -7.98 0.56 -15.78
N ASN A 434 -9.10 1.29 -15.85
CA ASN A 434 -9.20 2.53 -16.63
C ASN A 434 -8.25 3.62 -16.12
N LEU A 435 -8.16 3.83 -14.81
CA LEU A 435 -7.25 4.80 -14.20
C LEU A 435 -5.78 4.50 -14.53
N TRP A 436 -5.36 3.25 -14.43
CA TRP A 436 -3.98 2.87 -14.73
C TRP A 436 -3.69 2.89 -16.23
N LYS A 437 -4.65 2.50 -17.08
CA LYS A 437 -4.54 2.59 -18.55
C LYS A 437 -4.42 4.03 -19.02
N SER A 438 -5.21 4.96 -18.48
CA SER A 438 -5.10 6.39 -18.82
C SER A 438 -3.72 6.96 -18.49
N ASN A 439 -3.02 6.36 -17.54
CA ASN A 439 -1.64 6.68 -17.14
C ASN A 439 -0.56 5.88 -17.90
N GLY A 440 -0.94 5.11 -18.92
CA GLY A 440 -0.03 4.36 -19.80
C GLY A 440 0.43 3.01 -19.26
N PHE A 441 -0.08 2.55 -18.12
CA PHE A 441 0.19 1.21 -17.60
C PHE A 441 -0.83 0.21 -18.14
N SER A 442 -0.43 -1.06 -18.23
CA SER A 442 -1.37 -2.16 -18.41
C SER A 442 -1.39 -2.98 -17.14
N VAL A 443 -2.51 -2.99 -16.46
CA VAL A 443 -2.72 -3.76 -15.24
C VAL A 443 -3.79 -4.83 -15.47
N MET A 444 -3.74 -5.90 -14.68
CA MET A 444 -4.81 -6.90 -14.67
C MET A 444 -4.92 -7.57 -13.31
N PRO A 445 -6.13 -7.98 -12.90
CA PRO A 445 -6.29 -8.82 -11.72
C PRO A 445 -5.62 -10.17 -11.97
N LEU A 446 -4.80 -10.63 -11.02
CA LEU A 446 -4.07 -11.88 -11.16
C LEU A 446 -4.83 -13.02 -10.47
N SER A 447 -5.47 -13.87 -11.28
CA SER A 447 -6.16 -15.06 -10.79
C SER A 447 -5.20 -16.00 -10.04
N CYS A 448 -5.68 -16.59 -8.94
CA CYS A 448 -4.94 -17.49 -8.05
C CYS A 448 -3.74 -16.87 -7.31
N LEU A 449 -3.44 -15.59 -7.51
CA LEU A 449 -2.29 -14.91 -6.88
C LEU A 449 -2.71 -13.81 -5.89
N GLN A 450 -3.97 -13.78 -5.45
CA GLN A 450 -4.49 -12.70 -4.60
C GLN A 450 -3.76 -12.61 -3.25
N LEU A 451 -3.50 -13.75 -2.59
CA LEU A 451 -2.74 -13.77 -1.35
C LEU A 451 -1.26 -13.38 -1.53
N PRO A 452 -0.52 -13.89 -2.54
CA PRO A 452 0.81 -13.36 -2.88
C PRO A 452 0.84 -11.85 -3.16
N LEU A 453 -0.17 -11.31 -3.83
CA LEU A 453 -0.26 -9.86 -4.10
C LEU A 453 -0.47 -9.06 -2.81
N LEU A 454 -1.42 -9.46 -1.97
CA LEU A 454 -1.64 -8.82 -0.68
C LEU A 454 -0.37 -8.89 0.19
N TYR A 455 0.27 -10.06 0.26
CA TYR A 455 1.50 -10.25 1.00
C TYR A 455 2.65 -9.40 0.48
N SER A 456 2.86 -9.35 -0.85
CA SER A 456 3.93 -8.55 -1.46
C SER A 456 3.71 -7.05 -1.35
N SER A 457 2.48 -6.61 -1.07
CA SER A 457 2.15 -5.20 -0.82
C SER A 457 2.55 -4.73 0.58
N MET A 458 2.79 -5.64 1.53
CA MET A 458 3.14 -5.27 2.90
C MET A 458 4.59 -4.77 3.00
N PRO A 459 4.88 -3.81 3.90
CA PRO A 459 6.24 -3.30 4.08
C PRO A 459 7.20 -4.36 4.65
N MET A 460 8.50 -4.18 4.46
CA MET A 460 9.59 -4.99 5.02
C MET A 460 9.58 -6.48 4.61
N ILE A 461 8.97 -6.84 3.49
CA ILE A 461 8.86 -8.23 3.02
C ILE A 461 9.88 -8.56 1.94
N LEU A 462 10.35 -7.57 1.19
CA LEU A 462 11.20 -7.75 0.02
C LEU A 462 12.62 -8.20 0.40
N THR A 463 12.75 -9.46 0.76
CA THR A 463 14.03 -10.15 0.90
C THR A 463 14.48 -10.70 -0.47
N LYS A 464 15.75 -11.11 -0.58
CA LYS A 464 16.26 -11.82 -1.77
C LYS A 464 15.37 -13.00 -2.16
N LYS A 465 14.92 -13.79 -1.18
CA LYS A 465 14.04 -14.93 -1.43
C LYS A 465 12.68 -14.49 -1.97
N ALA A 466 12.06 -13.47 -1.37
CA ALA A 466 10.78 -12.92 -1.85
C ALA A 466 10.91 -12.39 -3.29
N ARG A 467 12.03 -11.70 -3.60
CA ARG A 467 12.36 -11.27 -4.95
C ARG A 467 12.44 -12.44 -5.94
N ASP A 468 13.13 -13.52 -5.57
CA ASP A 468 13.27 -14.71 -6.43
C ASP A 468 11.92 -15.39 -6.69
N ASP A 469 11.04 -15.43 -5.68
CA ASP A 469 9.69 -15.99 -5.81
C ASP A 469 8.80 -15.10 -6.72
N LEU A 470 8.83 -13.78 -6.56
CA LEU A 470 8.13 -12.84 -7.45
C LEU A 470 8.65 -12.91 -8.89
N LYS A 471 9.94 -13.17 -9.07
CA LYS A 471 10.55 -13.34 -10.40
C LYS A 471 10.07 -14.62 -11.09
N LYS A 472 9.89 -15.73 -10.34
CA LYS A 472 9.27 -16.95 -10.87
C LYS A 472 7.82 -16.71 -11.31
N LEU A 473 7.10 -15.86 -10.60
CA LEU A 473 5.74 -15.42 -10.94
C LEU A 473 5.71 -14.42 -12.11
N LYS A 474 6.86 -14.04 -12.67
CA LYS A 474 6.99 -13.04 -13.76
C LYS A 474 6.44 -11.65 -13.42
N LEU A 475 6.40 -11.30 -12.15
CA LEU A 475 5.93 -9.99 -11.68
C LEU A 475 7.06 -8.94 -11.65
N ILE A 476 8.32 -9.36 -11.80
CA ILE A 476 9.49 -8.49 -11.72
C ILE A 476 9.98 -8.08 -13.10
N THR A 477 10.30 -6.81 -13.24
CA THR A 477 10.99 -6.25 -14.41
C THR A 477 12.31 -5.58 -14.00
N THR A 478 13.28 -5.55 -14.91
CA THR A 478 14.57 -4.87 -14.68
C THR A 478 14.53 -3.47 -15.29
N LYS A 479 14.89 -2.46 -14.51
CA LYS A 479 14.91 -1.05 -14.91
C LYS A 479 16.18 -0.36 -14.36
N THR A 480 16.46 0.84 -14.86
CA THR A 480 17.45 1.74 -14.23
C THR A 480 16.87 2.36 -12.96
N THR A 481 17.74 2.81 -12.06
CA THR A 481 17.30 3.48 -10.82
C THR A 481 16.50 4.76 -11.10
N ILE A 482 16.82 5.49 -12.18
CA ILE A 482 16.05 6.68 -12.57
C ILE A 482 14.63 6.31 -12.99
N ASN A 483 14.46 5.31 -13.85
CA ASN A 483 13.13 4.86 -14.27
C ASN A 483 12.34 4.28 -13.08
N ALA A 484 13.00 3.69 -12.10
CA ALA A 484 12.33 3.22 -10.89
C ALA A 484 11.81 4.40 -10.07
N VAL A 485 12.62 5.46 -9.91
CA VAL A 485 12.20 6.67 -9.18
C VAL A 485 11.04 7.38 -9.89
N ASP A 486 11.07 7.45 -11.22
CA ASP A 486 10.00 8.06 -12.01
C ASP A 486 8.63 7.34 -11.86
N MET A 487 8.64 6.11 -11.38
CA MET A 487 7.42 5.30 -11.15
C MET A 487 7.08 5.10 -9.67
N MET A 488 7.72 5.84 -8.75
CA MET A 488 7.44 5.71 -7.32
C MET A 488 6.09 6.34 -6.92
N PRO A 489 5.24 5.63 -6.16
CA PRO A 489 3.98 6.18 -5.67
C PRO A 489 4.17 7.03 -4.39
N ILE A 490 5.07 8.02 -4.43
CA ILE A 490 5.43 8.88 -3.28
C ILE A 490 4.74 10.24 -3.26
N LEU A 491 3.95 10.55 -4.27
CA LEU A 491 3.19 11.79 -4.35
C LEU A 491 1.78 11.61 -3.80
N SER A 492 1.22 12.68 -3.25
CA SER A 492 -0.17 12.73 -2.79
C SER A 492 -0.66 14.17 -2.70
N GLU A 493 -1.90 14.38 -2.27
CA GLU A 493 -2.43 15.70 -1.99
C GLU A 493 -1.86 16.27 -0.68
N TRP A 494 -1.91 17.59 -0.57
CA TRP A 494 -1.55 18.28 0.66
C TRP A 494 -2.49 17.91 1.81
N GLN A 495 -1.93 17.61 2.97
CA GLN A 495 -2.69 17.18 4.15
C GLN A 495 -2.84 18.26 5.23
N GLY A 496 -2.29 19.44 4.95
CA GLY A 496 -2.35 20.59 5.88
C GLY A 496 -1.11 20.74 6.76
N PHE A 497 -1.21 21.64 7.72
CA PHE A 497 -0.16 21.94 8.71
C PHE A 497 -0.75 22.58 9.96
N GLY A 498 -0.04 22.47 11.08
CA GLY A 498 -0.42 23.09 12.34
C GLY A 498 -1.57 22.39 13.04
N LYS A 499 -2.35 23.14 13.80
CA LYS A 499 -3.54 22.63 14.51
C LYS A 499 -4.71 22.46 13.54
N PRO A 500 -5.63 21.53 13.78
CA PRO A 500 -6.78 21.29 12.91
C PRO A 500 -7.90 22.35 13.11
N VAL A 501 -7.58 23.65 12.90
CA VAL A 501 -8.55 24.73 13.00
C VAL A 501 -9.56 24.69 11.87
N ILE A 502 -9.08 24.44 10.64
CA ILE A 502 -9.92 24.30 9.46
C ILE A 502 -9.77 22.89 8.91
N MET A 503 -10.89 22.28 8.54
CA MET A 503 -10.95 21.00 7.85
C MET A 503 -11.57 21.20 6.47
N VAL A 504 -10.83 20.86 5.42
CA VAL A 504 -11.30 20.84 4.02
C VAL A 504 -10.87 19.52 3.37
N PHE A 505 -11.35 19.27 2.16
CA PHE A 505 -11.03 18.04 1.44
C PHE A 505 -10.49 18.38 0.06
N GLY A 506 -9.42 17.68 -0.32
CA GLY A 506 -8.84 17.76 -1.65
C GLY A 506 -9.73 17.11 -2.71
N ARG A 507 -9.40 17.29 -3.97
CA ARG A 507 -10.17 16.72 -5.10
C ARG A 507 -10.14 15.20 -5.16
N ARG A 508 -9.11 14.58 -4.56
CA ARG A 508 -8.98 13.11 -4.43
C ARG A 508 -9.53 12.56 -3.12
N GLY A 509 -10.26 13.40 -2.36
CA GLY A 509 -10.84 13.03 -1.07
C GLY A 509 -9.87 13.10 0.11
N THR A 510 -8.68 13.65 -0.05
CA THR A 510 -7.73 13.75 1.05
C THR A 510 -8.16 14.81 2.06
N PRO A 511 -8.36 14.46 3.35
CA PRO A 511 -8.64 15.41 4.39
C PRO A 511 -7.42 16.31 4.63
N CYS A 512 -7.67 17.60 4.69
CA CYS A 512 -6.67 18.62 4.90
C CYS A 512 -7.03 19.44 6.14
N PHE A 513 -6.17 19.42 7.12
CA PHE A 513 -6.32 20.15 8.38
C PHE A 513 -5.25 21.23 8.47
N PHE A 514 -5.64 22.47 8.70
CA PHE A 514 -4.65 23.53 8.78
C PHE A 514 -5.09 24.68 9.70
N ASP A 515 -4.10 25.43 10.14
CA ASP A 515 -4.25 26.61 10.99
C ASP A 515 -3.80 27.85 10.22
N LEU A 516 -4.74 28.74 9.96
CA LEU A 516 -4.50 30.02 9.27
C LEU A 516 -3.54 30.93 10.05
N PHE A 517 -3.49 30.78 11.37
CA PHE A 517 -2.68 31.61 12.28
C PHE A 517 -1.36 30.92 12.69
N SER A 518 -1.01 29.81 12.03
CA SER A 518 0.24 29.12 12.31
C SER A 518 1.43 29.94 11.82
N ASN A 519 2.35 30.26 12.73
CA ASN A 519 3.56 31.02 12.42
C ASN A 519 4.59 30.25 11.57
N LYS A 520 4.32 28.97 11.27
CA LYS A 520 5.20 28.11 10.44
C LYS A 520 5.32 28.58 9.00
N GLN A 521 4.40 29.40 8.51
CA GLN A 521 4.35 29.90 7.14
C GLN A 521 5.06 31.28 6.95
N GLY A 522 5.43 31.94 8.03
CA GLY A 522 6.11 33.24 7.99
C GLY A 522 5.20 34.45 7.69
N ASN A 523 3.94 34.24 7.30
CA ASN A 523 2.93 35.30 7.16
C ASN A 523 1.52 34.70 7.33
N TYR A 524 0.52 35.60 7.48
CA TYR A 524 -0.89 35.23 7.69
C TYR A 524 -1.77 35.60 6.48
N ASN A 525 -1.18 35.88 5.33
CA ASN A 525 -1.93 36.23 4.13
C ASN A 525 -2.36 34.97 3.37
N PHE A 526 -3.64 34.92 3.00
CA PHE A 526 -4.23 33.84 2.23
C PHE A 526 -4.85 34.41 0.95
N TYR A 527 -4.67 33.68 -0.12
CA TYR A 527 -5.32 33.95 -1.38
C TYR A 527 -6.19 32.75 -1.76
N ILE A 528 -7.50 32.99 -1.86
CA ILE A 528 -8.47 31.98 -2.26
C ILE A 528 -9.01 32.37 -3.63
N CYS A 529 -8.89 31.48 -4.61
CA CYS A 529 -9.45 31.68 -5.93
C CYS A 529 -10.31 30.48 -6.33
N GLY A 530 -11.37 30.77 -7.05
CA GLY A 530 -12.27 29.76 -7.60
C GLY A 530 -12.84 30.23 -8.93
N THR A 531 -13.37 29.30 -9.72
CA THR A 531 -14.15 29.62 -10.91
C THR A 531 -15.50 30.22 -10.50
N SER A 532 -16.11 31.00 -11.38
CA SER A 532 -17.47 31.53 -11.17
C SER A 532 -18.44 30.37 -10.87
N GLY A 533 -19.17 30.45 -9.77
CA GLY A 533 -20.08 29.40 -9.31
C GLY A 533 -19.43 28.25 -8.52
N ALA A 534 -18.18 28.39 -8.10
CA ALA A 534 -17.49 27.34 -7.31
C ALA A 534 -17.88 27.31 -5.80
N GLY A 535 -18.82 28.14 -5.36
CA GLY A 535 -19.31 28.22 -3.97
C GLY A 535 -18.83 29.46 -3.24
#